data_5ad05043f0dd19449d561b13c2c676c0
#
_entry.id   5ad05043f0dd19449d561b13c2c676c0
#
_cell.length_a   1.000
_cell.length_b   1.000
_cell.length_c   1.000
_cell.angle_alpha   90.00
_cell.angle_beta   90.00
_cell.angle_gamma   90.00
#
_symmetry.space_group_name_H-M   'P 1'
#
loop_
_entity.id
_entity.type
_entity.pdbx_description
1 polymer ?
#
loop_
_entity_poly.entity_id
_entity_poly.type
_entity_poly.pdbx_seq_one_letter_code
_entity_poly.pdbx_strand_id
1 'polypeptide(L)'
;MEGSMDLKKNDTFMIRIEDMSEDGAGIGRMDGYIWFIKDTVIGDLVEAGVMKQKKTYGFARLIRVAEPSPFRVEPRCPVARACGGCQLQAMDYQEQLRFKERKIYNNLKRIGGLDRLVLPGQGKSAQDEKSLSAQGEKSLSALNEKSLSVQD
;
A
#
# COMPACT_ATOMS: atom_id res chain seq x y z
N MET A 1 -10.15 -19.25 -17.32
CA MET A 1 -9.95 -18.59 -18.63
C MET A 1 -8.84 -17.55 -18.43
N GLU A 2 -7.65 -17.88 -18.82
CA GLU A 2 -6.50 -16.98 -18.79
C GLU A 2 -6.66 -16.01 -19.95
N GLY A 3 -7.23 -14.84 -19.68
CA GLY A 3 -7.24 -13.73 -20.62
C GLY A 3 -5.84 -13.16 -20.74
N SER A 4 -5.04 -13.72 -21.61
CA SER A 4 -3.80 -13.10 -22.05
C SER A 4 -4.17 -11.81 -22.78
N MET A 5 -4.09 -10.67 -22.10
CA MET A 5 -4.16 -9.36 -22.77
C MET A 5 -2.98 -9.25 -23.71
N ASP A 6 -3.25 -9.40 -24.99
CA ASP A 6 -2.24 -9.30 -26.06
C ASP A 6 -1.99 -7.82 -26.43
N LEU A 7 -1.62 -7.03 -25.40
CA LEU A 7 -1.25 -5.64 -25.58
C LEU A 7 0.16 -5.58 -26.17
N LYS A 8 0.30 -4.91 -27.31
CA LYS A 8 1.59 -4.70 -27.97
C LYS A 8 2.31 -3.49 -27.39
N LYS A 9 3.61 -3.44 -27.59
CA LYS A 9 4.42 -2.27 -27.25
C LYS A 9 3.82 -1.02 -27.91
N ASN A 10 3.65 0.04 -27.11
CA ASN A 10 3.02 1.32 -27.45
C ASN A 10 1.48 1.32 -27.51
N ASP A 11 0.79 0.23 -27.29
CA ASP A 11 -0.65 0.25 -27.09
C ASP A 11 -0.99 1.08 -25.84
N THR A 12 -2.14 1.74 -25.86
CA THR A 12 -2.61 2.56 -24.75
C THR A 12 -3.83 1.93 -24.10
N PHE A 13 -3.93 2.09 -22.79
CA PHE A 13 -5.05 1.55 -22.01
C PHE A 13 -5.35 2.46 -20.82
N MET A 14 -6.58 2.38 -20.33
CA MET A 14 -7.02 3.07 -19.13
C MET A 14 -6.92 2.16 -17.93
N ILE A 15 -6.34 2.67 -16.84
CA ILE A 15 -6.20 1.88 -15.61
C ILE A 15 -6.28 2.77 -14.38
N ARG A 16 -6.92 2.26 -13.32
CA ARG A 16 -6.93 2.89 -12.00
C ARG A 16 -5.76 2.43 -11.17
N ILE A 17 -5.13 3.37 -10.50
CA ILE A 17 -4.00 3.08 -9.60
C ILE A 17 -4.57 2.72 -8.23
N GLU A 18 -4.36 1.47 -7.84
CA GLU A 18 -4.89 0.90 -6.59
C GLU A 18 -3.88 0.93 -5.44
N ASP A 19 -2.60 0.84 -5.77
CA ASP A 19 -1.52 0.75 -4.79
C ASP A 19 -0.23 1.37 -5.37
N MET A 20 0.84 1.33 -4.61
CA MET A 20 2.14 1.84 -5.01
C MET A 20 3.26 0.87 -4.62
N SER A 21 4.21 0.69 -5.53
CA SER A 21 5.40 -0.14 -5.30
C SER A 21 6.40 0.53 -4.36
N GLU A 22 7.37 -0.22 -3.90
CA GLU A 22 8.46 0.29 -3.06
C GLU A 22 9.26 1.43 -3.72
N ASP A 23 9.36 1.40 -5.04
CA ASP A 23 10.05 2.40 -5.85
C ASP A 23 9.19 3.63 -6.16
N GLY A 24 7.96 3.72 -5.63
CA GLY A 24 7.05 4.81 -5.88
C GLY A 24 6.34 4.76 -7.24
N ALA A 25 6.38 3.64 -7.95
CA ALA A 25 5.56 3.44 -9.13
C ALA A 25 4.15 2.99 -8.72
N GLY A 26 3.11 3.59 -9.31
CA GLY A 26 1.75 3.16 -9.09
C GLY A 26 1.52 1.75 -9.61
N ILE A 27 0.66 1.03 -8.93
CA ILE A 27 0.25 -0.33 -9.26
C ILE A 27 -1.22 -0.30 -9.64
N GLY A 28 -1.52 -0.71 -10.87
CA GLY A 28 -2.88 -0.97 -11.32
C GLY A 28 -3.04 -2.43 -11.73
N ARG A 29 -4.26 -2.95 -11.60
CA ARG A 29 -4.60 -4.31 -12.02
C ARG A 29 -5.65 -4.28 -13.12
N MET A 30 -5.45 -5.12 -14.12
CA MET A 30 -6.38 -5.33 -15.20
C MET A 30 -6.42 -6.82 -15.54
N ASP A 31 -7.60 -7.45 -15.37
CA ASP A 31 -7.81 -8.89 -15.59
C ASP A 31 -6.78 -9.80 -14.88
N GLY A 32 -6.40 -9.41 -13.65
CA GLY A 32 -5.40 -10.15 -12.85
C GLY A 32 -3.94 -9.85 -13.21
N TYR A 33 -3.71 -9.08 -14.27
CA TYR A 33 -2.37 -8.67 -14.68
C TYR A 33 -1.97 -7.36 -14.01
N ILE A 34 -0.73 -7.26 -13.54
CA ILE A 34 -0.21 -6.12 -12.77
C ILE A 34 0.57 -5.18 -13.68
N TRP A 35 0.24 -3.89 -13.62
CA TRP A 35 0.95 -2.82 -14.32
C TRP A 35 1.64 -1.89 -13.35
N PHE A 36 2.92 -1.62 -13.59
CA PHE A 36 3.72 -0.62 -12.86
C PHE A 36 3.84 0.65 -13.72
N ILE A 37 3.39 1.78 -13.17
CA ILE A 37 3.31 3.06 -13.88
C ILE A 37 3.93 4.16 -13.01
N LYS A 38 5.01 4.75 -13.47
CA LYS A 38 5.66 5.87 -12.76
C LYS A 38 4.84 7.16 -12.88
N ASP A 39 5.10 8.11 -11.99
CA ASP A 39 4.47 9.44 -11.95
C ASP A 39 2.97 9.43 -11.69
N THR A 40 2.47 8.39 -11.04
CA THR A 40 1.06 8.24 -10.68
C THR A 40 0.88 8.28 -9.16
N VAL A 41 -0.34 8.58 -8.73
CA VAL A 41 -0.75 8.61 -7.32
C VAL A 41 -1.87 7.58 -7.11
N ILE A 42 -1.93 6.98 -5.92
CA ILE A 42 -3.00 6.06 -5.55
C ILE A 42 -4.35 6.75 -5.73
N GLY A 43 -5.27 6.10 -6.45
CA GLY A 43 -6.59 6.63 -6.77
C GLY A 43 -6.70 7.31 -8.14
N ASP A 44 -5.60 7.63 -8.82
CA ASP A 44 -5.64 8.16 -10.19
C ASP A 44 -6.28 7.16 -11.16
N LEU A 45 -7.09 7.67 -12.07
CA LEU A 45 -7.42 6.99 -13.32
C LEU A 45 -6.53 7.56 -14.43
N VAL A 46 -5.71 6.71 -15.03
CA VAL A 46 -4.68 7.15 -15.97
C VAL A 46 -4.79 6.44 -17.31
N GLU A 47 -4.42 7.16 -18.36
CA GLU A 47 -4.08 6.58 -19.64
C GLU A 47 -2.59 6.26 -19.66
N ALA A 48 -2.25 5.01 -19.88
CA ALA A 48 -0.91 4.49 -19.85
C ALA A 48 -0.53 3.80 -21.16
N GLY A 49 0.71 3.96 -21.57
CA GLY A 49 1.26 3.31 -22.79
C GLY A 49 2.20 2.17 -22.44
N VAL A 50 1.99 1.02 -23.04
CA VAL A 50 2.79 -0.19 -22.81
C VAL A 50 4.26 0.06 -23.18
N MET A 51 5.14 -0.14 -22.23
CA MET A 51 6.61 -0.11 -22.45
C MET A 51 7.18 -1.52 -22.58
N LYS A 52 6.88 -2.36 -21.63
CA LYS A 52 7.41 -3.73 -21.56
C LYS A 52 6.43 -4.62 -20.84
N GLN A 53 6.14 -5.76 -21.43
CA GLN A 53 5.28 -6.80 -20.87
C GLN A 53 6.14 -8.02 -20.50
N LYS A 54 5.86 -8.61 -19.35
CA LYS A 54 6.41 -9.87 -18.88
C LYS A 54 5.26 -10.87 -18.66
N LYS A 55 5.56 -12.09 -18.27
CA LYS A 55 4.54 -13.14 -18.11
C LYS A 55 3.43 -12.80 -17.10
N THR A 56 3.76 -12.16 -16.00
CA THR A 56 2.81 -11.88 -14.87
C THR A 56 2.61 -10.41 -14.57
N TYR A 57 3.43 -9.53 -15.12
CA TYR A 57 3.35 -8.08 -14.89
C TYR A 57 3.96 -7.28 -16.06
N GLY A 58 3.64 -6.02 -16.14
CA GLY A 58 4.17 -5.12 -17.15
C GLY A 58 4.55 -3.75 -16.60
N PHE A 59 5.28 -3.01 -17.42
CA PHE A 59 5.63 -1.62 -17.19
C PHE A 59 4.98 -0.77 -18.26
N ALA A 60 4.35 0.32 -17.83
CA ALA A 60 3.77 1.30 -18.72
C ALA A 60 4.22 2.71 -18.32
N ARG A 61 4.18 3.63 -19.28
CA ARG A 61 4.45 5.05 -19.04
C ARG A 61 3.14 5.80 -18.88
N LEU A 62 3.08 6.75 -17.99
CA LEU A 62 1.97 7.66 -17.88
C LEU A 62 1.91 8.55 -19.14
N ILE A 63 0.78 8.54 -19.84
CA ILE A 63 0.48 9.46 -20.95
C ILE A 63 -0.22 10.68 -20.37
N ARG A 64 -1.36 10.48 -19.72
CA ARG A 64 -2.10 11.55 -19.04
C ARG A 64 -2.90 11.00 -17.85
N VAL A 65 -3.21 11.87 -16.93
CA VAL A 65 -4.15 11.58 -15.85
C VAL A 65 -5.54 11.97 -16.36
N ALA A 66 -6.44 10.98 -16.46
CA ALA A 66 -7.82 11.21 -16.91
C ALA A 66 -8.70 11.73 -15.77
N GLU A 67 -8.58 11.11 -14.59
CA GLU A 67 -9.22 11.56 -13.36
C GLU A 67 -8.14 11.60 -12.26
N PRO A 68 -7.80 12.78 -11.75
CA PRO A 68 -6.83 12.88 -10.67
C PRO A 68 -7.41 12.34 -9.36
N SER A 69 -6.55 11.66 -8.59
CA SER A 69 -6.83 11.29 -7.22
C SER A 69 -7.05 12.53 -6.35
N PRO A 70 -7.94 12.49 -5.33
CA PRO A 70 -8.04 13.56 -4.34
C PRO A 70 -6.74 13.80 -3.56
N PHE A 71 -5.81 12.86 -3.58
CA PHE A 71 -4.50 12.96 -2.96
C PHE A 71 -3.41 13.48 -3.91
N ARG A 72 -3.75 13.77 -5.16
CA ARG A 72 -2.80 14.35 -6.11
C ARG A 72 -2.63 15.84 -5.87
N VAL A 73 -1.37 16.26 -5.79
CA VAL A 73 -0.99 17.67 -5.67
C VAL A 73 -0.01 18.03 -6.80
N GLU A 74 0.06 19.33 -7.10
CA GLU A 74 1.05 19.82 -8.06
C GLU A 74 2.45 19.74 -7.44
N PRO A 75 3.42 19.08 -8.10
CA PRO A 75 4.79 19.01 -7.61
C PRO A 75 5.43 20.41 -7.51
N ARG A 76 6.08 20.70 -6.40
CA ARG A 76 6.79 21.98 -6.22
C ARG A 76 7.96 22.17 -7.18
N CYS A 77 8.58 21.08 -7.60
CA CYS A 77 9.70 21.08 -8.51
C CYS A 77 9.21 20.97 -9.96
N PRO A 78 9.46 21.96 -10.83
CA PRO A 78 8.97 21.95 -12.20
C PRO A 78 9.58 20.83 -13.05
N VAL A 79 10.71 20.28 -12.63
CA VAL A 79 11.42 19.19 -13.32
C VAL A 79 11.26 17.83 -12.61
N ALA A 80 10.38 17.72 -11.61
CA ALA A 80 10.22 16.51 -10.82
C ALA A 80 10.04 15.25 -11.68
N ARG A 81 9.19 15.34 -12.68
CA ARG A 81 8.88 14.22 -13.59
C ARG A 81 10.05 13.85 -14.50
N ALA A 82 10.78 14.85 -14.99
CA ALA A 82 11.93 14.64 -15.89
C ALA A 82 13.19 14.20 -15.13
N CYS A 83 13.39 14.73 -13.92
CA CYS A 83 14.53 14.43 -13.08
C CYS A 83 14.49 13.01 -12.50
N GLY A 84 13.30 12.53 -12.11
CA GLY A 84 13.14 11.20 -11.51
C GLY A 84 13.73 11.02 -10.11
N GLY A 85 14.26 12.09 -9.49
CA GLY A 85 14.82 12.04 -8.13
C GLY A 85 13.78 11.98 -7.02
N CYS A 86 12.58 12.54 -7.24
CA CYS A 86 11.47 12.59 -6.30
C CYS A 86 10.28 11.81 -6.85
N GLN A 87 9.93 10.69 -6.24
CA GLN A 87 8.86 9.81 -6.75
C GLN A 87 7.49 10.07 -6.15
N LEU A 88 7.42 10.69 -4.98
CA LEU A 88 6.17 10.93 -4.25
C LEU A 88 5.73 12.39 -4.26
N GLN A 89 6.40 13.28 -4.98
CA GLN A 89 6.17 14.72 -4.89
C GLN A 89 4.79 15.17 -5.41
N ALA A 90 4.17 14.36 -6.28
CA ALA A 90 2.81 14.58 -6.76
C ALA A 90 1.72 14.09 -5.80
N MET A 91 2.09 13.54 -4.65
CA MET A 91 1.18 13.03 -3.63
C MET A 91 1.14 13.97 -2.44
N ASP A 92 -0.05 14.20 -1.89
CA ASP A 92 -0.24 14.94 -0.64
C ASP A 92 0.63 14.38 0.50
N TYR A 93 1.17 15.24 1.34
CA TYR A 93 2.13 14.86 2.37
C TYR A 93 1.56 13.87 3.40
N GLN A 94 0.29 14.04 3.77
CA GLN A 94 -0.35 13.12 4.71
C GLN A 94 -0.50 11.72 4.09
N GLU A 95 -0.82 11.66 2.80
CA GLU A 95 -0.90 10.38 2.09
C GLU A 95 0.49 9.75 1.89
N GLN A 96 1.55 10.54 1.70
CA GLN A 96 2.92 10.04 1.71
C GLN A 96 3.27 9.37 3.06
N LEU A 97 2.85 9.96 4.18
CA LEU A 97 3.06 9.37 5.51
C LEU A 97 2.31 8.05 5.65
N ARG A 98 1.02 8.01 5.27
CA ARG A 98 0.21 6.78 5.29
C ARG A 98 0.80 5.68 4.41
N PHE A 99 1.29 6.03 3.24
CA PHE A 99 1.96 5.09 2.35
C PHE A 99 3.22 4.49 3.00
N LYS A 100 4.08 5.33 3.60
CA LYS A 100 5.30 4.90 4.29
C LYS A 100 5.01 4.04 5.52
N GLU A 101 4.02 4.41 6.33
CA GLU A 101 3.56 3.60 7.46
C GLU A 101 3.06 2.23 7.01
N ARG A 102 2.22 2.18 5.99
CA ARG A 102 1.69 0.93 5.43
C ARG A 102 2.81 0.05 4.88
N LYS A 103 3.80 0.63 4.21
CA LYS A 103 4.98 -0.07 3.71
C LYS A 103 5.76 -0.72 4.86
N ILE A 104 6.06 0.04 5.92
CA ILE A 104 6.77 -0.47 7.10
C ILE A 104 5.95 -1.59 7.77
N TYR A 105 4.67 -1.35 7.99
CA TYR A 105 3.77 -2.35 8.58
C TYR A 105 3.75 -3.65 7.78
N ASN A 106 3.57 -3.58 6.47
CA ASN A 106 3.55 -4.75 5.60
C ASN A 106 4.88 -5.51 5.63
N ASN A 107 6.01 -4.81 5.65
CA ASN A 107 7.32 -5.43 5.73
C ASN A 107 7.56 -6.11 7.09
N LEU A 108 7.20 -5.46 8.19
CA LEU A 108 7.30 -6.05 9.52
C LEU A 108 6.40 -7.26 9.68
N LYS A 109 5.19 -7.21 9.14
CA LYS A 109 4.24 -8.33 9.19
C LYS A 109 4.69 -9.50 8.32
N ARG A 110 5.04 -9.24 7.05
CA ARG A 110 5.32 -10.29 6.06
C ARG A 110 6.73 -10.87 6.16
N ILE A 111 7.73 -10.04 6.45
CA ILE A 111 9.14 -10.43 6.51
C ILE A 111 9.56 -10.66 7.97
N GLY A 112 9.14 -9.77 8.87
CA GLY A 112 9.47 -9.84 10.29
C GLY A 112 8.61 -10.80 11.11
N GLY A 113 7.55 -11.37 10.54
CA GLY A 113 6.65 -12.31 11.24
C GLY A 113 5.90 -11.71 12.44
N LEU A 114 5.74 -10.38 12.46
CA LEU A 114 5.11 -9.65 13.57
C LEU A 114 3.59 -9.53 13.35
N ASP A 115 2.84 -10.57 13.66
CA ASP A 115 1.39 -10.64 13.41
C ASP A 115 0.54 -9.71 14.31
N ARG A 116 1.11 -9.17 15.38
CA ARG A 116 0.40 -8.33 16.38
C ARG A 116 0.71 -6.83 16.29
N LEU A 117 1.26 -6.36 15.18
CA LEU A 117 1.51 -4.94 14.96
C LEU A 117 0.21 -4.19 14.67
N VAL A 118 -0.09 -3.21 15.49
CA VAL A 118 -1.18 -2.25 15.27
C VAL A 118 -0.56 -0.88 14.98
N LEU A 119 -0.87 -0.30 13.83
CA LEU A 119 -0.42 1.06 13.50
C LEU A 119 -1.20 2.09 14.32
N PRO A 120 -0.52 3.14 14.84
CA PRO A 120 -1.21 4.27 15.44
C PRO A 120 -2.20 4.88 14.44
N GLY A 121 -3.47 5.03 14.82
CA GLY A 121 -4.51 5.65 13.99
C GLY A 121 -5.34 4.71 13.11
N GLN A 122 -5.03 3.43 13.03
CA GLN A 122 -5.97 2.45 12.52
C GLN A 122 -6.88 2.00 13.68
N GLY A 123 -8.12 2.47 13.67
CA GLY A 123 -9.12 2.05 14.64
C GLY A 123 -9.22 0.53 14.68
N LYS A 124 -9.22 -0.02 15.88
CA LYS A 124 -9.41 -1.45 16.13
C LYS A 124 -10.64 -1.90 15.38
N SER A 125 -10.49 -2.85 14.45
CA SER A 125 -11.66 -3.55 13.93
C SER A 125 -12.31 -4.31 15.09
N ALA A 126 -13.64 -4.37 15.13
CA ALA A 126 -14.43 -5.00 16.20
C ALA A 126 -14.07 -6.49 16.45
N GLN A 127 -13.19 -7.06 15.64
CA GLN A 127 -12.69 -8.43 15.78
C GLN A 127 -11.44 -8.52 16.67
N ASP A 128 -10.66 -7.43 16.80
CA ASP A 128 -9.44 -7.43 17.63
C ASP A 128 -9.76 -7.23 19.12
N GLU A 129 -10.91 -6.62 19.46
CA GLU A 129 -11.32 -6.44 20.87
C GLU A 129 -11.71 -7.77 21.53
N LYS A 130 -12.23 -8.73 20.76
CA LYS A 130 -12.68 -10.02 21.29
C LYS A 130 -11.53 -10.95 21.68
N SER A 131 -10.34 -10.77 21.11
CA SER A 131 -9.16 -11.57 21.44
C SER A 131 -8.36 -11.03 22.62
N LEU A 132 -8.43 -9.71 22.92
CA LEU A 132 -7.76 -9.12 24.06
C LEU A 132 -8.50 -9.32 25.38
N SER A 133 -9.85 -9.34 25.35
CA SER A 133 -10.65 -9.59 26.56
C SER A 133 -10.53 -11.04 27.08
N ALA A 134 -10.31 -12.01 26.20
CA ALA A 134 -10.14 -13.42 26.61
C ALA A 134 -8.76 -13.74 27.23
N GLN A 135 -7.76 -12.90 27.06
CA GLN A 135 -6.42 -13.10 27.62
C GLN A 135 -6.16 -12.27 28.89
N GLY A 136 -6.96 -11.22 29.14
CA GLY A 136 -6.87 -10.39 30.34
C GLY A 136 -7.38 -11.08 31.61
N GLU A 137 -8.37 -11.96 31.47
CA GLU A 137 -8.95 -12.65 32.63
C GLU A 137 -8.10 -13.81 33.15
N LYS A 138 -7.25 -14.41 32.31
CA LYS A 138 -6.35 -15.51 32.74
C LYS A 138 -5.10 -15.07 33.48
N SER A 139 -4.68 -13.82 33.33
CA SER A 139 -3.48 -13.32 34.01
C SER A 139 -3.76 -12.71 35.38
N LEU A 140 -5.00 -12.26 35.64
CA LEU A 140 -5.41 -11.73 36.94
C LEU A 140 -5.71 -12.81 37.97
N SER A 141 -6.22 -13.96 37.54
CA SER A 141 -6.47 -15.11 38.44
C SER A 141 -5.20 -15.78 38.93
N ALA A 142 -4.12 -15.78 38.12
CA ALA A 142 -2.83 -16.37 38.49
C ALA A 142 -1.99 -15.53 39.47
N LEU A 143 -2.26 -14.24 39.57
CA LEU A 143 -1.57 -13.32 40.48
C LEU A 143 -2.19 -13.27 41.88
N ASN A 144 -3.47 -13.68 42.00
CA ASN A 144 -4.19 -13.62 43.29
C ASN A 144 -3.97 -14.90 44.14
N GLU A 145 -3.51 -16.00 43.56
CA GLU A 145 -3.20 -17.22 44.32
C GLU A 145 -1.80 -17.24 44.95
N LYS A 146 -0.91 -16.36 44.50
CA LYS A 146 0.47 -16.30 45.02
C LYS A 146 0.69 -15.35 46.23
N SER A 147 -0.33 -14.58 46.61
CA SER A 147 -0.22 -13.64 47.74
C SER A 147 -0.81 -14.11 49.06
N LEU A 148 -1.26 -15.37 49.15
CA LEU A 148 -1.93 -15.93 50.34
C LEU A 148 -1.12 -17.03 51.05
N SER A 149 0.15 -17.22 50.74
CA SER A 149 0.96 -18.24 51.40
C SER A 149 2.29 -17.72 51.98
N VAL A 150 2.26 -16.61 52.70
CA VAL A 150 3.35 -16.20 53.58
C VAL A 150 2.74 -15.58 54.83
N GLN A 151 2.35 -16.44 55.79
CA GLN A 151 2.27 -16.19 57.22
C GLN A 151 2.16 -17.56 57.90
N ASP A 152 3.28 -18.07 58.38
CA ASP A 152 3.67 -18.52 59.73
C ASP A 152 5.08 -19.10 59.65
#